data_f1dc98378b74c8cfa763232ca7229102
#
_entry.id   f1dc98378b74c8cfa763232ca7229102
#
_cell.length_a   1.000
_cell.length_b   1.000
_cell.length_c   1.000
_cell.angle_alpha   90.00
_cell.angle_beta   90.00
_cell.angle_gamma   90.00
#
_symmetry.space_group_name_H-M   'P 1'
#
loop_
_entity.id
_entity.type
_entity.pdbx_description
1 polymer ?
#
loop_
_entity_poly.entity_id
_entity_poly.type
_entity_poly.pdbx_seq_one_letter_code
_entity_poly.pdbx_strand_id
1 'polypeptide(L)'
;MSKKQMDSDDAILIEQHLRLQMKTKEVTFRDPIIEKVCDQLVSRSDVGYKKYGVTLDEDVPDLQKWLQHLQEELLDAANYVEKLKSVLGND
;
A
#
# COMPACT_ATOMS: atom_id res chain seq x y z
N MET A 1 -29.95 12.19 -26.80
CA MET A 1 -28.96 11.20 -27.20
C MET A 1 -28.53 10.38 -25.99
N SER A 2 -28.64 9.09 -26.08
CA SER A 2 -28.24 8.27 -24.97
C SER A 2 -26.73 8.37 -24.75
N LYS A 3 -26.35 8.41 -23.51
CA LYS A 3 -24.96 8.42 -23.11
C LYS A 3 -24.30 7.11 -23.56
N LYS A 4 -23.24 7.20 -24.33
CA LYS A 4 -22.54 6.00 -24.78
C LYS A 4 -22.00 5.27 -23.58
N GLN A 5 -22.44 4.05 -23.40
CA GLN A 5 -21.95 3.19 -22.35
C GLN A 5 -20.67 2.53 -22.83
N MET A 6 -19.67 2.48 -21.96
CA MET A 6 -18.42 1.81 -22.27
C MET A 6 -18.68 0.33 -22.52
N ASP A 7 -18.29 -0.17 -23.67
CA ASP A 7 -18.45 -1.60 -23.96
C ASP A 7 -17.26 -2.40 -23.42
N SER A 8 -17.33 -3.73 -23.58
CA SER A 8 -16.30 -4.62 -23.07
C SER A 8 -14.93 -4.36 -23.69
N ASP A 9 -14.89 -4.00 -24.97
CA ASP A 9 -13.63 -3.75 -25.68
C ASP A 9 -12.97 -2.49 -25.19
N ASP A 10 -13.74 -1.42 -24.95
CA ASP A 10 -13.22 -0.17 -24.40
C ASP A 10 -12.67 -0.39 -22.99
N ALA A 11 -13.39 -1.16 -22.17
CA ALA A 11 -12.95 -1.48 -20.81
C ALA A 11 -11.64 -2.27 -20.83
N ILE A 12 -11.49 -3.23 -21.74
CA ILE A 12 -10.26 -4.01 -21.88
C ILE A 12 -9.10 -3.12 -22.29
N LEU A 13 -9.32 -2.20 -23.25
CA LEU A 13 -8.25 -1.28 -23.69
C LEU A 13 -7.80 -0.36 -22.56
N ILE A 14 -8.72 0.16 -21.77
CA ILE A 14 -8.39 1.00 -20.63
C ILE A 14 -7.57 0.20 -19.60
N GLU A 15 -8.01 -1.01 -19.30
CA GLU A 15 -7.31 -1.89 -18.36
C GLU A 15 -5.90 -2.20 -18.86
N GLN A 16 -5.74 -2.51 -20.14
CA GLN A 16 -4.43 -2.79 -20.74
C GLN A 16 -3.53 -1.55 -20.66
N HIS A 17 -4.07 -0.36 -20.94
CA HIS A 17 -3.33 0.88 -20.83
C HIS A 17 -2.81 1.11 -19.41
N LEU A 18 -3.67 0.90 -18.40
CA LEU A 18 -3.28 1.04 -16.99
C LEU A 18 -2.21 0.03 -16.60
N ARG A 19 -2.31 -1.20 -17.09
CA ARG A 19 -1.30 -2.24 -16.84
C ARG A 19 0.05 -1.87 -17.44
N LEU A 20 0.07 -1.22 -18.61
CA LEU A 20 1.31 -0.79 -19.24
C LEU A 20 2.02 0.30 -18.44
N GLN A 21 1.28 1.10 -17.67
CA GLN A 21 1.84 2.11 -16.78
C GLN A 21 2.34 1.53 -15.47
N MET A 22 1.88 0.32 -15.11
CA MET A 22 2.29 -0.38 -13.92
C MET A 22 3.42 -1.34 -14.25
N LYS A 23 4.33 -1.51 -13.31
CA LYS A 23 5.43 -2.46 -13.47
C LYS A 23 5.10 -3.75 -12.75
N THR A 24 5.40 -4.86 -13.42
CA THR A 24 5.24 -6.19 -12.86
C THR A 24 6.61 -6.82 -12.69
N LYS A 25 6.83 -7.40 -11.52
CA LYS A 25 8.03 -8.19 -11.24
C LYS A 25 7.62 -9.53 -10.69
N GLU A 26 8.27 -10.59 -11.16
CA GLU A 26 8.14 -11.90 -10.55
C GLU A 26 9.18 -12.01 -9.46
N VAL A 27 8.73 -12.38 -8.26
CA VAL A 27 9.60 -12.53 -7.11
C VAL A 27 9.39 -13.93 -6.52
N THR A 28 10.48 -14.62 -6.29
CA THR A 28 10.45 -15.94 -5.67
C THR A 28 10.75 -15.78 -4.18
N PHE A 29 9.89 -16.33 -3.35
CA PHE A 29 10.02 -16.23 -1.90
C PHE A 29 10.48 -17.56 -1.33
N ARG A 30 11.46 -17.51 -0.44
CA ARG A 30 11.86 -18.65 0.35
C ARG A 30 11.03 -18.76 1.63
N ASP A 31 10.59 -17.61 2.15
CA ASP A 31 9.95 -17.46 3.44
C ASP A 31 8.49 -17.03 3.26
N PRO A 32 7.52 -17.86 3.69
CA PRO A 32 6.09 -17.50 3.58
C PRO A 32 5.72 -16.24 4.36
N ILE A 33 6.44 -15.90 5.40
CA ILE A 33 6.20 -14.68 6.17
C ILE A 33 6.52 -13.46 5.31
N ILE A 34 7.63 -13.52 4.57
CA ILE A 34 8.03 -12.42 3.68
C ILE A 34 7.03 -12.24 2.55
N GLU A 35 6.51 -13.34 2.00
CA GLU A 35 5.46 -13.28 0.98
C GLU A 35 4.23 -12.51 1.50
N LYS A 36 3.78 -12.83 2.71
CA LYS A 36 2.64 -12.15 3.31
C LYS A 36 2.91 -10.66 3.52
N VAL A 37 4.11 -10.30 3.94
CA VAL A 37 4.47 -8.88 4.11
C VAL A 37 4.48 -8.16 2.77
N CYS A 38 5.00 -8.79 1.72
CA CYS A 38 4.97 -8.19 0.37
C CYS A 38 3.54 -7.96 -0.11
N ASP A 39 2.64 -8.92 0.10
CA ASP A 39 1.23 -8.78 -0.24
C ASP A 39 0.60 -7.60 0.51
N GLN A 40 0.93 -7.45 1.78
CA GLN A 40 0.44 -6.34 2.59
C GLN A 40 0.98 -5.00 2.10
N LEU A 41 2.25 -4.95 1.67
CA LEU A 41 2.84 -3.72 1.11
C LEU A 41 2.08 -3.27 -0.13
N VAL A 42 1.81 -4.20 -1.05
CA VAL A 42 1.05 -3.88 -2.27
C VAL A 42 -0.36 -3.41 -1.92
N SER A 43 -1.04 -4.13 -1.02
CA SER A 43 -2.39 -3.76 -0.57
C SER A 43 -2.42 -2.37 0.07
N ARG A 44 -1.46 -2.05 0.92
CA ARG A 44 -1.36 -0.73 1.55
C ARG A 44 -1.13 0.37 0.52
N SER A 45 -0.30 0.08 -0.49
CA SER A 45 -0.06 1.01 -1.59
C SER A 45 -1.34 1.32 -2.35
N ASP A 46 -2.13 0.29 -2.66
CA ASP A 46 -3.40 0.46 -3.38
C ASP A 46 -4.41 1.25 -2.57
N VAL A 47 -4.52 0.98 -1.27
CA VAL A 47 -5.41 1.72 -0.37
C VAL A 47 -5.01 3.19 -0.32
N GLY A 48 -3.72 3.47 -0.20
CA GLY A 48 -3.22 4.83 -0.18
C GLY A 48 -3.52 5.57 -1.48
N TYR A 49 -3.32 4.91 -2.61
CA TYR A 49 -3.61 5.51 -3.91
C TYR A 49 -5.09 5.85 -4.07
N LYS A 50 -5.98 4.93 -3.67
CA LYS A 50 -7.43 5.19 -3.73
C LYS A 50 -7.83 6.35 -2.83
N LYS A 51 -7.17 6.49 -1.70
CA LYS A 51 -7.51 7.53 -0.72
C LYS A 51 -6.96 8.90 -1.11
N TYR A 52 -5.73 8.97 -1.61
CA TYR A 52 -5.03 10.23 -1.84
C TYR A 52 -4.91 10.61 -3.32
N GLY A 53 -5.13 9.68 -4.24
CA GLY A 53 -5.06 9.92 -5.67
C GLY A 53 -3.66 10.04 -6.24
N VAL A 54 -2.63 9.81 -5.44
CA VAL A 54 -1.23 9.84 -5.86
C VAL A 54 -0.49 8.66 -5.25
N THR A 55 0.58 8.24 -5.92
CA THR A 55 1.49 7.25 -5.35
C THR A 55 2.45 7.92 -4.37
N LEU A 56 3.12 7.12 -3.57
CA LEU A 56 4.14 7.64 -2.66
C LEU A 56 5.26 8.37 -3.41
N ASP A 57 5.63 7.85 -4.58
CA ASP A 57 6.65 8.46 -5.43
C ASP A 57 6.23 9.84 -5.95
N GLU A 58 4.94 10.00 -6.24
CA GLU A 58 4.38 11.24 -6.77
C GLU A 58 4.11 12.29 -5.70
N ASP A 59 3.98 11.87 -4.45
CA ASP A 59 3.61 12.75 -3.34
C ASP A 59 4.76 13.71 -3.02
N VAL A 60 4.43 15.00 -2.86
CA VAL A 60 5.42 16.02 -2.53
C VAL A 60 5.70 15.96 -1.03
N PRO A 61 6.93 15.66 -0.61
CA PRO A 61 7.21 15.49 0.80
C PRO A 61 7.25 16.83 1.55
N ASP A 62 6.51 16.88 2.65
CA ASP A 62 6.72 17.84 3.72
C ASP A 62 7.52 17.10 4.78
N LEU A 63 8.82 17.36 4.84
CA LEU A 63 9.74 16.58 5.66
C LEU A 63 9.37 16.58 7.14
N GLN A 64 8.95 17.71 7.68
CA GLN A 64 8.58 17.80 9.10
C GLN A 64 7.32 16.98 9.38
N LYS A 65 6.34 17.09 8.52
CA LYS A 65 5.08 16.35 8.65
C LYS A 65 5.31 14.85 8.55
N TRP A 66 6.14 14.42 7.59
CA TRP A 66 6.46 13.01 7.42
C TRP A 66 7.25 12.46 8.60
N LEU A 67 8.18 13.22 9.14
CA LEU A 67 8.92 12.82 10.34
C LEU A 67 7.99 12.66 11.54
N GLN A 68 7.05 13.58 11.71
CA GLN A 68 6.07 13.51 12.79
C GLN A 68 5.19 12.27 12.65
N HIS A 69 4.68 12.00 11.45
CA HIS A 69 3.86 10.81 11.20
C HIS A 69 4.65 9.53 11.46
N LEU A 70 5.90 9.48 10.99
CA LEU A 70 6.75 8.32 11.21
C LEU A 70 7.01 8.09 12.70
N GLN A 71 7.28 9.15 13.43
CA GLN A 71 7.50 9.04 14.87
C GLN A 71 6.27 8.49 15.57
N GLU A 72 5.09 8.99 15.22
CA GLU A 72 3.83 8.52 15.81
C GLU A 72 3.63 7.04 15.54
N GLU A 73 3.88 6.57 14.33
CA GLU A 73 3.77 5.16 13.97
C GLU A 73 4.76 4.28 14.74
N LEU A 74 5.98 4.76 14.93
CA LEU A 74 6.99 4.03 15.69
C LEU A 74 6.63 3.95 17.17
N LEU A 75 6.05 5.00 17.72
CA LEU A 75 5.57 5.00 19.11
C LEU A 75 4.40 4.04 19.29
N ASP A 76 3.47 4.03 18.34
CA ASP A 76 2.36 3.09 18.36
C ASP A 76 2.86 1.64 18.29
N ALA A 77 3.84 1.37 17.44
CA ALA A 77 4.46 0.06 17.34
C ALA A 77 5.09 -0.36 18.67
N ALA A 78 5.79 0.56 19.34
CA ALA A 78 6.39 0.30 20.65
C ALA A 78 5.31 -0.04 21.68
N ASN A 79 4.19 0.67 21.66
CA ASN A 79 3.06 0.40 22.56
C ASN A 79 2.47 -0.99 22.33
N TYR A 80 2.33 -1.41 21.09
CA TYR A 80 1.86 -2.74 20.76
C TYR A 80 2.80 -3.82 21.27
N VAL A 81 4.09 -3.62 21.09
CA VAL A 81 5.11 -4.53 21.60
C VAL A 81 5.00 -4.67 23.11
N GLU A 82 4.90 -3.55 23.83
CA GLU A 82 4.80 -3.56 25.29
C GLU A 82 3.52 -4.26 25.76
N LYS A 83 2.40 -4.03 25.05
CA LYS A 83 1.15 -4.72 25.37
C LYS A 83 1.29 -6.23 25.21
N LEU A 84 1.90 -6.66 24.11
CA LEU A 84 2.10 -8.09 23.85
C LEU A 84 3.02 -8.72 24.90
N LYS A 85 4.09 -8.04 25.29
CA LYS A 85 4.98 -8.50 26.36
C LYS A 85 4.22 -8.65 27.69
N SER A 86 3.40 -7.68 27.99
CA SER A 86 2.56 -7.69 29.19
C SER A 86 1.63 -8.90 29.21
N VAL A 87 0.99 -9.21 28.09
CA VAL A 87 0.10 -10.37 27.95
C VAL A 87 0.88 -11.68 28.14
N LEU A 88 2.12 -11.73 27.66
CA LEU A 88 2.98 -12.91 27.81
C LEU A 88 3.65 -12.99 29.17
N GLY A 89 3.50 -11.98 30.03
CA GLY A 89 4.15 -11.93 31.32
C GLY A 89 5.63 -11.58 31.28
N ASN A 90 6.10 -10.97 30.19
CA ASN A 90 7.49 -10.57 30.00
C ASN A 90 7.62 -9.06 30.19
N ASP A 91 7.82 -8.64 31.38
CA ASP A 91 8.01 -7.22 31.70
C ASP A 91 9.46 -6.80 31.63
#